data_75ddd7ed38517e82b12d58769e5a8f18
#
_entry.id   75ddd7ed38517e82b12d58769e5a8f18
#
_cell.length_a   1.000
_cell.length_b   1.000
_cell.length_c   1.000
_cell.angle_alpha   90.00
_cell.angle_beta   90.00
_cell.angle_gamma   90.00
#
_symmetry.space_group_name_H-M   'P 1'
#
loop_
_entity.id
_entity.type
_entity.pdbx_description
1 polymer ?
#
loop_
_entity_poly.entity_id
_entity_poly.type
_entity_poly.pdbx_seq_one_letter_code
_entity_poly.pdbx_strand_id
1 'polypeptide(L)'
;MSFARSQKGLSMLSWIMVLALVAFVASTAFKMLPHYFDYMSMDKIISGVESDQTSDIRTVRDFYSHVRKGMDVNGIRDLNLEEAMKVVIENNEFRVHLDYEKREPLIRNLDLVANFDKEYRLRMP
;
A
#
# COMPACT_ATOMS: atom_id res chain seq x y z
N MET A 1 16.59 -46.30 11.98
CA MET A 1 15.55 -45.28 12.02
C MET A 1 14.21 -45.77 11.52
N SER A 2 13.64 -46.68 12.25
CA SER A 2 12.29 -47.21 11.98
C SER A 2 11.24 -46.08 12.09
N PHE A 3 11.51 -45.12 12.96
CA PHE A 3 10.66 -43.95 13.13
C PHE A 3 10.47 -43.15 11.82
N ALA A 4 11.55 -42.89 11.11
CA ALA A 4 11.49 -42.18 9.85
C ALA A 4 10.79 -42.99 8.75
N ARG A 5 10.93 -44.32 8.78
CA ARG A 5 10.24 -45.20 7.84
C ARG A 5 8.75 -45.24 8.04
N SER A 6 8.31 -45.34 9.29
CA SER A 6 6.89 -45.43 9.59
C SER A 6 6.15 -44.13 9.29
N GLN A 7 6.88 -43.02 9.25
CA GLN A 7 6.31 -41.73 8.97
C GLN A 7 6.50 -41.26 7.52
N LYS A 8 7.01 -42.14 6.67
CA LYS A 8 7.33 -41.75 5.30
C LYS A 8 6.12 -41.23 4.52
N GLY A 9 4.95 -41.87 4.65
CA GLY A 9 3.71 -41.42 4.06
C GLY A 9 3.22 -40.13 4.66
N LEU A 10 3.28 -40.00 5.99
CA LEU A 10 2.92 -38.78 6.69
C LEU A 10 3.87 -37.64 6.37
N SER A 11 5.16 -37.94 6.18
CA SER A 11 6.15 -36.95 5.81
C SER A 11 5.87 -36.38 4.44
N MET A 12 5.48 -37.20 3.46
CA MET A 12 5.11 -36.74 2.14
C MET A 12 3.87 -35.86 2.18
N LEU A 13 2.85 -36.29 2.93
CA LEU A 13 1.63 -35.51 3.09
C LEU A 13 1.93 -34.19 3.79
N SER A 14 2.77 -34.21 4.83
CA SER A 14 3.18 -33.01 5.53
C SER A 14 3.92 -32.05 4.61
N TRP A 15 4.80 -32.55 3.76
CA TRP A 15 5.51 -31.74 2.78
C TRP A 15 4.55 -31.08 1.79
N ILE A 16 3.58 -31.83 1.30
CA ILE A 16 2.57 -31.31 0.38
C ILE A 16 1.78 -30.20 1.06
N MET A 17 1.38 -30.41 2.32
CA MET A 17 0.64 -29.40 3.08
C MET A 17 1.48 -28.14 3.31
N VAL A 18 2.76 -28.32 3.67
CA VAL A 18 3.66 -27.19 3.86
C VAL A 18 3.85 -26.43 2.56
N LEU A 19 4.04 -27.13 1.45
CA LEU A 19 4.18 -26.49 0.14
C LEU A 19 2.91 -25.75 -0.26
N ALA A 20 1.75 -26.32 0.02
CA ALA A 20 0.48 -25.67 -0.27
C ALA A 20 0.32 -24.41 0.59
N LEU A 21 0.69 -24.47 1.85
CA LEU A 21 0.64 -23.32 2.75
C LEU A 21 1.59 -22.22 2.29
N VAL A 22 2.82 -22.60 1.95
CA VAL A 22 3.82 -21.63 1.44
C VAL A 22 3.32 -21.00 0.15
N ALA A 23 2.78 -21.78 -0.76
CA ALA A 23 2.23 -21.27 -2.02
C ALA A 23 1.07 -20.31 -1.77
N PHE A 24 0.21 -20.62 -0.83
CA PHE A 24 -0.92 -19.76 -0.45
C PHE A 24 -0.43 -18.43 0.12
N VAL A 25 0.52 -18.49 1.05
CA VAL A 25 1.08 -17.28 1.68
C VAL A 25 1.81 -16.44 0.64
N ALA A 26 2.61 -17.07 -0.21
CA ALA A 26 3.33 -16.36 -1.26
C ALA A 26 2.37 -15.71 -2.26
N SER A 27 1.34 -16.43 -2.68
CA SER A 27 0.32 -15.90 -3.59
C SER A 27 -0.39 -14.69 -2.98
N THR A 28 -0.75 -14.78 -1.70
CA THR A 28 -1.39 -13.67 -0.97
C THR A 28 -0.46 -12.47 -0.90
N ALA A 29 0.82 -12.71 -0.58
CA ALA A 29 1.81 -11.64 -0.51
C ALA A 29 1.98 -10.95 -1.86
N PHE A 30 2.05 -11.73 -2.95
CA PHE A 30 2.16 -11.16 -4.29
C PHE A 30 0.95 -10.33 -4.68
N LYS A 31 -0.24 -10.70 -4.24
CA LYS A 31 -1.44 -9.91 -4.49
C LYS A 31 -1.42 -8.58 -3.75
N MET A 32 -0.87 -8.56 -2.54
CA MET A 32 -0.80 -7.36 -1.73
C MET A 32 0.40 -6.48 -2.05
N LEU A 33 1.44 -7.05 -2.66
CA LEU A 33 2.68 -6.33 -2.93
C LEU A 33 2.49 -5.06 -3.77
N PRO A 34 1.72 -5.07 -4.87
CA PRO A 34 1.46 -3.86 -5.62
C PRO A 34 0.82 -2.75 -4.78
N HIS A 35 -0.06 -3.11 -3.84
CA HIS A 35 -0.71 -2.11 -2.99
C HIS A 35 0.27 -1.44 -2.04
N TYR A 36 1.24 -2.19 -1.52
CA TYR A 36 2.30 -1.62 -0.71
C TYR A 36 3.22 -0.73 -1.52
N PHE A 37 3.55 -1.12 -2.74
CA PHE A 37 4.34 -0.28 -3.63
C PHE A 37 3.62 1.02 -3.95
N ASP A 38 2.32 0.96 -4.21
CA ASP A 38 1.51 2.14 -4.44
C ASP A 38 1.52 3.06 -3.22
N TYR A 39 1.40 2.48 -2.02
CA TYR A 39 1.46 3.24 -0.78
C TYR A 39 2.83 3.91 -0.61
N MET A 40 3.92 3.20 -0.88
CA MET A 40 5.26 3.77 -0.80
C MET A 40 5.44 4.89 -1.81
N SER A 41 4.88 4.75 -3.00
CA SER A 41 4.90 5.79 -4.02
C SER A 41 4.11 7.01 -3.58
N MET A 42 2.92 6.80 -3.01
CA MET A 42 2.12 7.90 -2.44
C MET A 42 2.88 8.61 -1.34
N ASP A 43 3.55 7.87 -0.47
CA ASP A 43 4.36 8.43 0.59
C ASP A 43 5.47 9.34 0.03
N LYS A 44 6.15 8.89 -0.99
CA LYS A 44 7.20 9.68 -1.65
C LYS A 44 6.65 10.93 -2.33
N ILE A 45 5.51 10.80 -3.00
CA ILE A 45 4.88 11.91 -3.70
C ILE A 45 4.48 13.00 -2.70
N ILE A 46 3.83 12.61 -1.62
CA ILE A 46 3.35 13.55 -0.60
C ILE A 46 4.53 14.18 0.14
N SER A 47 5.48 13.38 0.59
CA SER A 47 6.66 13.87 1.29
C SER A 47 7.54 14.75 0.41
N GLY A 48 7.55 14.47 -0.90
CA GLY A 48 8.32 15.23 -1.87
C GLY A 48 7.88 16.67 -2.02
N VAL A 49 6.65 17.00 -1.63
CA VAL A 49 6.15 18.38 -1.68
C VAL A 49 7.02 19.30 -0.83
N GLU A 50 7.42 18.84 0.35
CA GLU A 50 8.26 19.64 1.24
C GLU A 50 9.68 19.79 0.71
N SER A 51 10.24 18.75 0.11
CA SER A 51 11.61 18.76 -0.38
C SER A 51 11.75 19.36 -1.78
N ASP A 52 10.66 19.40 -2.56
CA ASP A 52 10.68 19.94 -3.92
C ASP A 52 10.32 21.42 -3.90
N GLN A 53 11.33 22.26 -3.75
CA GLN A 53 11.14 23.70 -3.67
C GLN A 53 10.85 24.36 -5.02
N THR A 54 10.97 23.61 -6.11
CA THR A 54 10.64 24.13 -7.44
C THR A 54 9.16 24.10 -7.72
N SER A 55 8.40 23.32 -6.95
CA SER A 55 6.96 23.23 -7.08
C SER A 55 6.29 24.43 -6.44
N ASP A 56 5.41 25.08 -7.18
CA ASP A 56 4.66 26.25 -6.69
C ASP A 56 3.33 25.78 -6.09
N ILE A 57 3.41 25.02 -5.02
CA ILE A 57 2.25 24.42 -4.36
C ILE A 57 1.89 25.28 -3.16
N ARG A 58 0.84 26.08 -3.30
CA ARG A 58 0.41 27.01 -2.25
C ARG A 58 -1.01 26.82 -1.77
N THR A 59 -1.82 26.09 -2.54
CA THR A 59 -3.21 25.86 -2.20
C THR A 59 -3.46 24.36 -2.06
N VAL A 60 -4.59 24.01 -1.43
CA VAL A 60 -5.03 22.62 -1.35
C VAL A 60 -5.20 22.04 -2.74
N ARG A 61 -5.77 22.83 -3.66
CA ARG A 61 -5.96 22.39 -5.04
C ARG A 61 -4.65 22.08 -5.74
N ASP A 62 -3.64 22.92 -5.53
CA ASP A 62 -2.31 22.67 -6.09
C ASP A 62 -1.71 21.37 -5.54
N PHE A 63 -1.92 21.11 -4.27
CA PHE A 63 -1.46 19.89 -3.64
C PHE A 63 -2.10 18.64 -4.28
N TYR A 64 -3.41 18.66 -4.45
CA TYR A 64 -4.11 17.55 -5.10
C TYR A 64 -3.63 17.37 -6.54
N SER A 65 -3.41 18.45 -7.28
CA SER A 65 -2.90 18.39 -8.65
C SER A 65 -1.51 17.78 -8.71
N HIS A 66 -0.65 18.15 -7.78
CA HIS A 66 0.70 17.59 -7.70
C HIS A 66 0.68 16.09 -7.43
N VAL A 67 -0.15 15.67 -6.48
CA VAL A 67 -0.26 14.26 -6.14
C VAL A 67 -0.85 13.47 -7.30
N ARG A 68 -1.86 14.00 -8.00
CA ARG A 68 -2.42 13.33 -9.17
C ARG A 68 -1.39 13.12 -10.27
N LYS A 69 -0.56 14.12 -10.53
CA LYS A 69 0.51 13.98 -11.52
C LYS A 69 1.49 12.88 -11.12
N GLY A 70 1.84 12.84 -9.83
CA GLY A 70 2.70 11.80 -9.32
C GLY A 70 2.07 10.42 -9.43
N MET A 71 0.79 10.31 -9.17
CA MET A 71 0.06 9.05 -9.33
C MET A 71 0.08 8.58 -10.78
N ASP A 72 -0.14 9.49 -11.73
CA ASP A 72 -0.10 9.14 -13.16
C ASP A 72 1.27 8.64 -13.58
N VAL A 73 2.33 9.31 -13.11
CA VAL A 73 3.70 8.91 -13.41
C VAL A 73 4.01 7.53 -12.85
N ASN A 74 3.48 7.20 -11.68
CA ASN A 74 3.74 5.94 -11.01
C ASN A 74 2.71 4.85 -11.34
N GLY A 75 1.76 5.15 -12.21
CA GLY A 75 0.77 4.17 -12.65
C GLY A 75 -0.30 3.85 -11.61
N ILE A 76 -0.52 4.72 -10.64
CA ILE A 76 -1.54 4.53 -9.61
C ILE A 76 -2.85 5.07 -10.15
N ARG A 77 -3.75 4.18 -10.57
CA ARG A 77 -5.00 4.57 -11.23
C ARG A 77 -6.27 4.10 -10.52
N ASP A 78 -6.14 3.14 -9.63
CA ASP A 78 -7.29 2.53 -8.96
C ASP A 78 -7.53 3.11 -7.57
N LEU A 79 -6.98 4.27 -7.28
CA LEU A 79 -7.15 4.97 -6.02
C LEU A 79 -7.89 6.28 -6.24
N ASN A 80 -9.01 6.45 -5.53
CA ASN A 80 -9.73 7.72 -5.52
C ASN A 80 -9.06 8.66 -4.54
N LEU A 81 -8.28 9.59 -5.07
CA LEU A 81 -7.48 10.49 -4.26
C LEU A 81 -8.33 11.36 -3.33
N GLU A 82 -9.49 11.81 -3.81
CA GLU A 82 -10.36 12.69 -3.03
C GLU A 82 -10.94 12.01 -1.81
N GLU A 83 -11.16 10.70 -1.88
CA GLU A 83 -11.60 9.91 -0.73
C GLU A 83 -10.44 9.46 0.14
N ALA A 84 -9.29 9.20 -0.47
CA ALA A 84 -8.14 8.62 0.24
C ALA A 84 -7.31 9.67 0.98
N MET A 85 -7.33 10.90 0.52
CA MET A 85 -6.45 11.95 1.06
C MET A 85 -7.26 13.19 1.39
N LYS A 86 -6.98 13.75 2.57
CA LYS A 86 -7.54 15.04 2.99
C LYS A 86 -6.40 15.98 3.29
N VAL A 87 -6.50 17.19 2.76
CA VAL A 87 -5.46 18.21 2.90
C VAL A 87 -6.09 19.45 3.51
N VAL A 88 -5.47 19.95 4.56
CA VAL A 88 -5.87 21.18 5.24
C VAL A 88 -4.64 22.06 5.39
N ILE A 89 -4.80 23.36 5.19
CA ILE A 89 -3.73 24.34 5.42
C ILE A 89 -3.95 24.94 6.80
N GLU A 90 -2.94 24.85 7.65
CA GLU A 90 -2.99 25.35 9.00
C GLU A 90 -1.60 25.80 9.42
N ASN A 91 -1.48 27.04 9.91
CA ASN A 91 -0.21 27.60 10.39
C ASN A 91 0.92 27.55 9.33
N ASN A 92 0.59 27.85 8.08
CA ASN A 92 1.53 27.79 6.95
C ASN A 92 2.08 26.37 6.70
N GLU A 93 1.34 25.37 7.11
CA GLU A 93 1.70 23.97 6.86
C GLU A 93 0.54 23.25 6.18
N PHE A 94 0.89 22.31 5.32
CA PHE A 94 -0.09 21.36 4.81
C PHE A 94 -0.21 20.22 5.81
N ARG A 95 -1.40 20.01 6.31
CA ARG A 95 -1.75 18.80 7.07
C ARG A 95 -2.43 17.85 6.12
N VAL A 96 -1.80 16.72 5.90
CA VAL A 96 -2.29 15.72 4.96
C VAL A 96 -2.60 14.44 5.73
N HIS A 97 -3.81 13.95 5.55
CA HIS A 97 -4.19 12.67 6.11
C HIS A 97 -4.47 11.72 4.96
N LEU A 98 -3.61 10.74 4.79
CA LEU A 98 -3.76 9.68 3.80
C LEU A 98 -4.36 8.47 4.50
N ASP A 99 -5.58 8.12 4.15
CA ASP A 99 -6.30 6.99 4.74
C ASP A 99 -7.11 6.29 3.67
N TYR A 100 -6.71 5.08 3.36
CA TYR A 100 -7.45 4.26 2.39
C TYR A 100 -7.21 2.79 2.67
N GLU A 101 -8.09 1.97 2.12
CA GLU A 101 -7.96 0.53 2.22
C GLU A 101 -8.02 -0.12 0.84
N LYS A 102 -7.32 -1.23 0.70
CA LYS A 102 -7.34 -2.06 -0.50
C LYS A 102 -7.78 -3.46 -0.13
N ARG A 103 -8.72 -3.98 -0.91
CA ARG A 103 -9.26 -5.32 -0.71
C ARG A 103 -8.81 -6.23 -1.84
N GLU A 104 -8.32 -7.40 -1.48
CA GLU A 104 -7.99 -8.45 -2.42
C GLU A 104 -8.81 -9.69 -2.08
N PRO A 105 -9.62 -10.19 -3.02
CA PRO A 105 -10.35 -11.42 -2.75
C PRO A 105 -9.40 -12.61 -2.68
N LEU A 106 -9.52 -13.40 -1.62
CA LEU A 106 -8.74 -14.62 -1.44
C LEU A 106 -9.51 -15.85 -1.88
N ILE A 107 -10.66 -16.08 -1.24
CA ILE A 107 -11.51 -17.23 -1.48
C ILE A 107 -12.95 -16.74 -1.40
N ARG A 108 -13.74 -16.96 -2.44
CA ARG A 108 -15.17 -16.65 -2.51
C ARG A 108 -15.59 -15.40 -1.73
N ASN A 109 -15.88 -15.57 -0.43
CA ASN A 109 -16.38 -14.49 0.42
C ASN A 109 -15.36 -14.03 1.46
N LEU A 110 -14.09 -14.43 1.30
CA LEU A 110 -13.02 -14.02 2.19
C LEU A 110 -12.08 -13.07 1.45
N ASP A 111 -12.01 -11.84 1.94
CA ASP A 111 -11.16 -10.81 1.37
C ASP A 111 -10.03 -10.47 2.34
N LEU A 112 -8.87 -10.16 1.78
CA LEU A 112 -7.77 -9.59 2.54
C LEU A 112 -7.83 -8.09 2.40
N VAL A 113 -7.86 -7.38 3.53
CA VAL A 113 -7.95 -5.93 3.56
C VAL A 113 -6.66 -5.36 4.12
N ALA A 114 -6.04 -4.46 3.36
CA ALA A 114 -4.90 -3.68 3.84
C ALA A 114 -5.37 -2.24 4.06
N ASN A 115 -5.17 -1.75 5.26
CA ASN A 115 -5.54 -0.38 5.64
C ASN A 115 -4.27 0.46 5.76
N PHE A 116 -4.23 1.56 5.02
CA PHE A 116 -3.10 2.48 5.03
C PHE A 116 -3.57 3.81 5.60
N ASP A 117 -2.93 4.22 6.68
CA ASP A 117 -3.29 5.45 7.39
C ASP A 117 -2.02 6.14 7.84
N LYS A 118 -1.81 7.38 7.37
CA LYS A 118 -0.64 8.16 7.74
C LYS A 118 -0.96 9.64 7.69
N GLU A 119 -0.46 10.38 8.66
CA GLU A 119 -0.57 11.84 8.69
C GLU A 119 0.77 12.47 8.36
N TYR A 120 0.70 13.59 7.65
CA TYR A 120 1.85 14.36 7.24
C TYR A 120 1.69 15.80 7.66
N ARG A 121 2.80 16.41 8.04
CA ARG A 121 2.88 17.87 8.24
C ARG A 121 3.99 18.38 7.36
N LEU A 122 3.63 19.15 6.35
CA LEU A 122 4.55 19.61 5.34
C LEU A 122 4.55 21.13 5.34
N ARG A 123 5.74 21.73 5.42
CA ARG A 123 5.85 23.17 5.36
C ARG A 123 5.56 23.67 3.96
N MET A 124 4.84 24.77 3.90
CA MET A 124 4.62 25.44 2.61
C MET A 124 5.91 26.10 2.15
N PRO A 125 6.21 26.04 0.84
CA PRO A 125 7.38 26.70 0.31
C PRO A 125 7.34 28.21 0.41
#